data_7a0dda8dc5f29e7a8717489b7959441d
#
_entry.id   7a0dda8dc5f29e7a8717489b7959441d
#
_cell.length_a   1.000
_cell.length_b   1.000
_cell.length_c   1.000
_cell.angle_alpha   90.00
_cell.angle_beta   90.00
_cell.angle_gamma   90.00
#
_symmetry.space_group_name_H-M   'P 1'
#
loop_
_entity.id
_entity.type
_entity.pdbx_description
1 polymer ?
#
loop_
_entity_poly.entity_id
_entity_poly.type
_entity_poly.pdbx_seq_one_letter_code
_entity_poly.pdbx_strand_id
1 'polypeptide(L)'
;DVIKTPEQENKQIYFENIYIELNKAYFNDKPLISDSLFDIYKNFIEDKYPDSKVLNNVGCVSNKCKAKLPYFMPSMNKIKGSIIGDDGVEDEDGDDEDEEEDKGDKKISNITISNKDLDSWKSKYKGPYIVSSKLDGVSALFTYNFKTKEEKLYTRGDLYVGSDITYLLQHINVDYLRKCLHNYGKEFILKTETNIDDDSPELGLNKVSELSTDVFGKKNEYLIVLRGELIISKDNFDKHFKQDKANARNTVSGIVNSKNINTQNCNHVDFVIYEVINPSLKPSMQFELLETIKSYCNSEENENNRNYIVHNEILYYDDLTNKNLSSILVNLRKQDNYTIDGIIIAQDDIFKREPKNPKHAFAFKMVIDENIVETTVVDVLWNVSKDGYLKPRIQIIPVVIEGTTITYITGNNGSFIADNKIGVGAIVKVTKGGHVIPKIQGVVVPAEQPKMPVDIDYVWNETHKDIIIADNSQDSQEDKEEPIVKTQQK
;
A
#
# COMPACT_ATOMS: atom_id res chain seq x y z
N ASP A 1 3.05 -3.76 -30.87
CA ASP A 1 3.45 -5.07 -30.30
C ASP A 1 4.97 -5.19 -30.46
N VAL A 2 5.70 -5.00 -29.34
CA VAL A 2 7.14 -5.21 -29.30
C VAL A 2 7.39 -6.72 -29.26
N ILE A 3 7.91 -7.29 -30.32
CA ILE A 3 8.28 -8.72 -30.38
C ILE A 3 9.44 -8.94 -29.43
N LYS A 4 9.20 -9.63 -28.30
CA LYS A 4 10.23 -10.01 -27.33
C LYS A 4 11.14 -11.07 -27.93
N THR A 5 12.43 -10.99 -27.64
CA THR A 5 13.37 -12.05 -28.02
C THR A 5 13.16 -13.30 -27.14
N PRO A 6 13.49 -14.51 -27.61
CA PRO A 6 13.37 -15.74 -26.82
C PRO A 6 14.11 -15.68 -25.45
N GLU A 7 15.19 -14.92 -25.39
CA GLU A 7 15.94 -14.71 -24.15
C GLU A 7 15.20 -13.79 -23.17
N GLN A 8 14.50 -12.79 -23.66
CA GLN A 8 13.66 -11.90 -22.85
C GLN A 8 12.43 -12.63 -22.31
N GLU A 9 11.81 -13.50 -23.11
CA GLU A 9 10.69 -14.34 -22.66
C GLU A 9 11.14 -15.34 -21.58
N ASN A 10 12.29 -15.98 -21.73
CA ASN A 10 12.82 -16.89 -20.72
C ASN A 10 13.12 -16.17 -19.39
N LYS A 11 13.65 -14.93 -19.44
CA LYS A 11 13.87 -14.12 -18.23
C LYS A 11 12.55 -13.74 -17.57
N GLN A 12 11.54 -13.34 -18.33
CA GLN A 12 10.23 -13.03 -17.78
C GLN A 12 9.62 -14.24 -17.07
N ILE A 13 9.58 -15.40 -17.73
CA ILE A 13 9.03 -16.65 -17.17
C ILE A 13 9.78 -17.04 -15.88
N TYR A 14 11.10 -16.87 -15.84
CA TYR A 14 11.89 -17.14 -14.65
C TYR A 14 11.47 -16.28 -13.47
N PHE A 15 11.32 -14.96 -13.65
CA PHE A 15 10.90 -14.06 -12.60
C PHE A 15 9.42 -14.26 -12.19
N GLU A 16 8.55 -14.55 -13.15
CA GLU A 16 7.15 -14.88 -12.89
C GLU A 16 7.02 -16.15 -12.05
N ASN A 17 7.80 -17.18 -12.31
CA ASN A 17 7.81 -18.42 -11.53
C ASN A 17 8.30 -18.17 -10.09
N ILE A 18 9.34 -17.37 -9.90
CA ILE A 18 9.78 -16.98 -8.55
C ILE A 18 8.66 -16.22 -7.83
N TYR A 19 7.99 -15.27 -8.50
CA TYR A 19 6.88 -14.54 -7.91
C TYR A 19 5.74 -15.48 -7.48
N ILE A 20 5.38 -16.44 -8.32
CA ILE A 20 4.36 -17.46 -8.02
C ILE A 20 4.74 -18.26 -6.78
N GLU A 21 6.00 -18.70 -6.68
CA GLU A 21 6.51 -19.44 -5.53
C GLU A 21 6.52 -18.63 -4.24
N LEU A 22 6.99 -17.39 -4.31
CA LEU A 22 7.01 -16.45 -3.18
C LEU A 22 5.59 -16.12 -2.72
N ASN A 23 4.69 -15.84 -3.66
CA ASN A 23 3.28 -15.57 -3.41
C ASN A 23 2.60 -16.77 -2.75
N LYS A 24 2.87 -17.97 -3.25
CA LYS A 24 2.38 -19.23 -2.70
C LYS A 24 2.89 -19.49 -1.27
N ALA A 25 4.17 -19.27 -1.02
CA ALA A 25 4.77 -19.42 0.28
C ALA A 25 4.24 -18.40 1.30
N TYR A 26 4.10 -17.15 0.86
CA TYR A 26 3.57 -16.04 1.64
C TYR A 26 2.15 -16.32 2.15
N PHE A 27 1.24 -16.77 1.26
CA PHE A 27 -0.14 -17.06 1.62
C PHE A 27 -0.37 -18.44 2.27
N ASN A 28 0.65 -19.31 2.34
CA ASN A 28 0.59 -20.60 3.01
C ASN A 28 1.29 -20.65 4.39
N ASP A 29 1.48 -19.49 5.05
CA ASP A 29 2.10 -19.35 6.38
C ASP A 29 3.56 -19.85 6.47
N LYS A 30 4.27 -19.88 5.35
CA LYS A 30 5.70 -20.20 5.27
C LYS A 30 6.40 -19.21 4.36
N PRO A 31 6.39 -17.90 4.69
CA PRO A 31 7.04 -16.90 3.84
C PRO A 31 8.52 -17.24 3.68
N LEU A 32 8.98 -17.32 2.44
CA LEU A 32 10.40 -17.57 2.10
C LEU A 32 11.22 -16.28 2.22
N ILE A 33 10.55 -15.14 2.21
CA ILE A 33 11.15 -13.81 2.31
C ILE A 33 10.26 -12.92 3.19
N SER A 34 10.80 -11.80 3.70
CA SER A 34 10.01 -10.82 4.46
C SER A 34 8.94 -10.16 3.59
N ASP A 35 7.86 -9.70 4.22
CA ASP A 35 6.76 -8.95 3.57
C ASP A 35 7.28 -7.82 2.68
N SER A 36 8.27 -7.15 3.19
CA SER A 36 8.96 -6.05 2.54
C SER A 36 9.66 -6.45 1.25
N LEU A 37 10.34 -7.59 1.28
CA LEU A 37 11.06 -8.10 0.11
C LEU A 37 10.06 -8.66 -0.92
N PHE A 38 8.94 -9.20 -0.45
CA PHE A 38 7.84 -9.62 -1.30
C PHE A 38 7.21 -8.45 -2.05
N ASP A 39 6.95 -7.33 -1.36
CA ASP A 39 6.42 -6.11 -1.99
C ASP A 39 7.38 -5.51 -3.02
N ILE A 40 8.70 -5.53 -2.74
CA ILE A 40 9.72 -5.10 -3.70
C ILE A 40 9.70 -5.99 -4.94
N TYR A 41 9.65 -7.30 -4.75
CA TYR A 41 9.64 -8.24 -5.86
C TYR A 41 8.37 -8.09 -6.70
N LYS A 42 7.24 -7.87 -6.06
CA LYS A 42 5.97 -7.56 -6.72
C LYS A 42 6.06 -6.28 -7.55
N ASN A 43 6.56 -5.19 -6.97
CA ASN A 43 6.74 -3.93 -7.69
C ASN A 43 7.72 -4.09 -8.87
N PHE A 44 8.79 -4.86 -8.70
CA PHE A 44 9.71 -5.18 -9.80
C PHE A 44 9.00 -5.87 -10.97
N ILE A 45 8.11 -6.84 -10.71
CA ILE A 45 7.31 -7.49 -11.75
C ILE A 45 6.34 -6.50 -12.40
N GLU A 46 5.67 -5.66 -11.60
CA GLU A 46 4.74 -4.63 -12.08
C GLU A 46 5.43 -3.62 -13.02
N ASP A 47 6.63 -3.18 -12.66
CA ASP A 47 7.39 -2.19 -13.44
C ASP A 47 8.03 -2.82 -14.70
N LYS A 48 8.59 -4.03 -14.57
CA LYS A 48 9.35 -4.65 -15.65
C LYS A 48 8.48 -5.42 -16.65
N TYR A 49 7.35 -5.96 -16.17
CA TYR A 49 6.43 -6.81 -16.95
C TYR A 49 4.97 -6.43 -16.68
N PRO A 50 4.52 -5.21 -17.05
CA PRO A 50 3.20 -4.67 -16.71
C PRO A 50 2.04 -5.51 -17.25
N ASP A 51 2.24 -6.25 -18.35
CA ASP A 51 1.26 -7.13 -18.96
C ASP A 51 1.30 -8.56 -18.40
N SER A 52 2.11 -8.80 -17.35
CA SER A 52 2.26 -10.13 -16.77
C SER A 52 0.95 -10.60 -16.12
N LYS A 53 0.50 -11.78 -16.54
CA LYS A 53 -0.73 -12.41 -16.01
C LYS A 53 -0.58 -12.82 -14.55
N VAL A 54 0.64 -13.00 -14.04
CA VAL A 54 0.87 -13.40 -12.64
C VAL A 54 0.52 -12.27 -11.66
N LEU A 55 0.51 -11.03 -12.11
CA LEU A 55 0.10 -9.86 -11.31
C LEU A 55 -1.41 -9.83 -11.05
N ASN A 56 -2.18 -10.43 -11.93
CA ASN A 56 -3.63 -10.57 -11.76
C ASN A 56 -3.99 -11.65 -10.73
N ASN A 57 -3.03 -12.52 -10.38
CA ASN A 57 -3.18 -13.53 -9.35
C ASN A 57 -2.78 -12.94 -7.98
N VAL A 58 -3.56 -12.01 -7.47
CA VAL A 58 -3.36 -11.46 -6.12
C VAL A 58 -3.86 -12.48 -5.10
N GLY A 59 -2.94 -13.19 -4.51
CA GLY A 59 -3.19 -14.21 -3.48
C GLY A 59 -2.98 -15.63 -3.98
N CYS A 60 -2.34 -16.44 -3.14
CA CYS A 60 -2.14 -17.86 -3.42
C CYS A 60 -3.32 -18.68 -2.91
N VAL A 61 -3.46 -19.80 -3.56
CA VAL A 61 -4.31 -20.91 -3.19
C VAL A 61 -3.84 -21.50 -1.85
N SER A 62 -4.36 -20.98 -0.71
CA SER A 62 -4.14 -21.63 0.60
C SER A 62 -4.86 -23.00 0.63
N ASN A 63 -4.27 -23.98 1.32
CA ASN A 63 -4.89 -25.30 1.50
C ASN A 63 -6.09 -25.30 2.50
N LYS A 64 -6.56 -24.11 2.91
CA LYS A 64 -7.73 -23.93 3.79
C LYS A 64 -9.03 -23.99 3.01
N CYS A 65 -10.15 -24.03 3.70
CA CYS A 65 -11.49 -24.07 3.10
C CYS A 65 -11.70 -22.86 2.18
N LYS A 66 -11.32 -23.03 0.93
CA LYS A 66 -11.54 -22.01 -0.09
C LYS A 66 -13.01 -21.87 -0.38
N ALA A 67 -13.44 -20.65 -0.44
CA ALA A 67 -14.79 -20.31 -0.82
C ALA A 67 -14.78 -19.30 -1.96
N LYS A 68 -15.64 -19.51 -2.93
CA LYS A 68 -15.91 -18.51 -3.95
C LYS A 68 -16.56 -17.32 -3.27
N LEU A 69 -15.95 -16.14 -3.40
CA LEU A 69 -16.49 -14.92 -2.80
C LEU A 69 -17.81 -14.54 -3.47
N PRO A 70 -18.86 -14.19 -2.70
CA PRO A 70 -20.11 -13.74 -3.28
C PRO A 70 -19.99 -12.37 -3.96
N TYR A 71 -19.03 -11.54 -3.57
CA TYR A 71 -18.76 -10.23 -4.15
C TYR A 71 -17.26 -10.01 -4.30
N PHE A 72 -16.87 -9.29 -5.36
CA PHE A 72 -15.47 -8.92 -5.58
C PHE A 72 -14.95 -7.98 -4.47
N MET A 73 -13.71 -8.21 -4.04
CA MET A 73 -13.01 -7.39 -3.04
C MET A 73 -11.75 -6.74 -3.64
N PRO A 74 -11.89 -5.78 -4.57
CA PRO A 74 -10.74 -5.16 -5.22
C PRO A 74 -9.88 -4.36 -4.23
N SER A 75 -8.63 -4.12 -4.60
CA SER A 75 -7.74 -3.18 -3.94
C SER A 75 -8.06 -1.74 -4.35
N MET A 76 -7.30 -0.78 -3.80
CA MET A 76 -7.35 0.63 -4.20
C MET A 76 -6.07 1.01 -4.94
N ASN A 77 -6.20 1.84 -5.97
CA ASN A 77 -5.06 2.53 -6.56
C ASN A 77 -4.46 3.49 -5.52
N LYS A 78 -3.17 3.77 -5.63
CA LYS A 78 -2.46 4.60 -4.66
C LYS A 78 -2.06 5.93 -5.30
N ILE A 79 -2.34 7.03 -4.62
CA ILE A 79 -1.75 8.34 -4.91
C ILE A 79 -0.85 8.67 -3.72
N LYS A 80 0.42 8.98 -3.99
CA LYS A 80 1.40 9.34 -2.95
C LYS A 80 1.37 10.85 -2.74
N GLY A 81 1.17 11.29 -1.50
CA GLY A 81 1.43 12.66 -1.10
C GLY A 81 2.93 12.86 -0.87
N SER A 82 3.50 13.93 -1.39
CA SER A 82 4.83 14.36 -1.01
C SER A 82 4.74 15.35 0.15
N ILE A 83 5.54 15.12 1.20
CA ILE A 83 5.83 16.17 2.17
C ILE A 83 7.00 16.93 1.59
N ILE A 84 6.85 18.25 1.50
CA ILE A 84 8.00 19.11 1.26
C ILE A 84 8.61 19.43 2.60
N GLY A 85 9.81 18.91 2.81
CA GLY A 85 10.77 19.56 3.69
C GLY A 85 11.06 20.95 3.11
N ASP A 86 11.36 21.92 3.95
CA ASP A 86 11.51 23.36 3.66
C ASP A 86 12.67 23.69 2.69
N ASP A 87 13.27 22.70 2.04
CA ASP A 87 14.37 22.84 1.10
C ASP A 87 14.02 22.13 -0.21
N GLY A 88 13.52 22.94 -1.15
CA GLY A 88 13.15 22.48 -2.49
C GLY A 88 14.32 21.88 -3.26
N VAL A 89 14.16 20.64 -3.66
CA VAL A 89 14.84 20.06 -4.83
C VAL A 89 13.78 19.27 -5.59
N GLU A 90 13.38 19.80 -6.73
CA GLU A 90 12.56 19.12 -7.71
C GLU A 90 13.43 18.10 -8.47
N ASP A 91 12.97 16.85 -8.56
CA ASP A 91 13.43 15.93 -9.59
C ASP A 91 12.66 16.30 -10.88
N GLU A 92 13.25 17.15 -11.71
CA GLU A 92 12.83 17.37 -13.09
C GLU A 92 13.60 16.40 -14.00
N ASP A 93 12.92 15.38 -14.53
CA ASP A 93 13.26 14.79 -15.81
C ASP A 93 12.40 15.45 -16.89
N GLY A 94 13.01 16.37 -17.63
CA GLY A 94 12.36 17.00 -18.79
C GLY A 94 13.25 18.11 -19.37
N ASP A 95 13.91 17.76 -20.47
CA ASP A 95 14.62 18.70 -21.36
C ASP A 95 13.71 19.87 -21.75
N ASP A 96 14.19 21.10 -21.62
CA ASP A 96 14.16 22.14 -22.66
C ASP A 96 14.91 23.40 -22.22
N GLU A 97 15.54 24.00 -23.23
CA GLU A 97 16.57 25.03 -23.21
C GLU A 97 16.06 26.48 -22.92
N ASP A 98 17.01 27.25 -22.38
CA ASP A 98 17.18 28.71 -22.54
C ASP A 98 16.11 29.70 -22.03
N GLU A 99 16.50 30.50 -21.02
CA GLU A 99 16.73 31.94 -21.10
C GLU A 99 17.13 32.55 -19.75
N GLU A 100 18.18 33.37 -19.81
CA GLU A 100 18.76 34.17 -18.70
C GLU A 100 17.94 35.41 -18.35
N GLU A 101 18.19 35.88 -17.11
CA GLU A 101 18.07 37.23 -16.52
C GLU A 101 16.90 37.47 -15.56
N ASP A 102 17.07 37.74 -14.32
CA ASP A 102 17.40 38.97 -13.59
C ASP A 102 17.22 38.78 -12.05
N LYS A 103 18.12 39.42 -11.31
CA LYS A 103 18.14 39.39 -9.84
C LYS A 103 17.15 40.39 -9.25
N GLY A 104 16.21 39.94 -8.44
CA GLY A 104 15.34 40.83 -7.67
C GLY A 104 14.53 40.09 -6.61
N ASP A 105 14.78 40.41 -5.34
CA ASP A 105 13.98 40.20 -4.13
C ASP A 105 13.07 38.95 -4.05
N LYS A 106 13.55 37.90 -3.37
CA LYS A 106 12.75 36.76 -2.99
C LYS A 106 11.66 37.13 -1.99
N LYS A 107 10.48 37.49 -2.49
CA LYS A 107 9.21 37.30 -1.80
C LYS A 107 8.98 35.81 -1.68
N ILE A 108 8.74 35.35 -0.45
CA ILE A 108 8.26 33.99 -0.16
C ILE A 108 6.91 33.85 -0.88
N SER A 109 6.92 33.30 -2.08
CA SER A 109 5.73 32.94 -2.83
C SER A 109 5.27 31.58 -2.36
N ASN A 110 3.98 31.45 -2.03
CA ASN A 110 3.28 30.21 -1.74
C ASN A 110 3.58 29.17 -2.82
N ILE A 111 4.45 28.22 -2.53
CA ILE A 111 4.74 27.10 -3.42
C ILE A 111 3.51 26.20 -3.42
N THR A 112 2.73 26.28 -4.48
CA THR A 112 1.60 25.37 -4.72
C THR A 112 2.17 24.11 -5.37
N ILE A 113 2.29 23.03 -4.59
CA ILE A 113 2.73 21.74 -5.12
C ILE A 113 1.55 21.08 -5.80
N SER A 114 1.63 21.00 -7.09
CA SER A 114 0.71 20.24 -7.92
C SER A 114 1.11 18.76 -7.87
N ASN A 115 0.18 17.90 -7.44
CA ASN A 115 0.31 16.47 -7.61
C ASN A 115 -0.43 16.11 -8.91
N LYS A 116 0.28 15.92 -10.00
CA LYS A 116 -0.30 15.61 -11.33
C LYS A 116 -1.31 14.47 -11.29
N ASP A 117 -1.09 13.45 -10.45
CA ASP A 117 -2.00 12.31 -10.31
C ASP A 117 -3.30 12.70 -9.62
N LEU A 118 -3.22 13.48 -8.53
CA LEU A 118 -4.39 13.97 -7.82
C LEU A 118 -5.22 14.91 -8.69
N ASP A 119 -4.58 15.83 -9.40
CA ASP A 119 -5.23 16.80 -10.28
C ASP A 119 -5.89 16.08 -11.48
N SER A 120 -5.20 15.10 -12.06
CA SER A 120 -5.76 14.24 -13.12
C SER A 120 -6.96 13.44 -12.64
N TRP A 121 -6.94 12.91 -11.43
CA TRP A 121 -8.08 12.19 -10.85
C TRP A 121 -9.23 13.15 -10.56
N LYS A 122 -8.96 14.28 -9.91
CA LYS A 122 -9.91 15.34 -9.57
C LYS A 122 -10.62 15.91 -10.81
N SER A 123 -9.92 16.00 -11.95
CA SER A 123 -10.51 16.46 -13.21
C SER A 123 -11.65 15.56 -13.70
N LYS A 124 -11.61 14.26 -13.39
CA LYS A 124 -12.58 13.25 -13.80
C LYS A 124 -13.72 13.08 -12.79
N TYR A 125 -13.42 13.25 -11.51
CA TYR A 125 -14.34 13.02 -10.39
C TYR A 125 -14.52 14.31 -9.60
N LYS A 126 -15.69 14.95 -9.75
CA LYS A 126 -15.93 16.34 -9.30
C LYS A 126 -16.40 16.48 -7.85
N GLY A 127 -16.56 15.36 -7.13
CA GLY A 127 -17.09 15.40 -5.76
C GLY A 127 -18.61 15.54 -5.66
N PRO A 128 -19.19 15.60 -4.46
CA PRO A 128 -18.47 15.52 -3.20
C PRO A 128 -17.74 14.17 -3.02
N TYR A 129 -16.85 14.12 -2.05
CA TYR A 129 -16.06 12.92 -1.76
C TYR A 129 -16.28 12.48 -0.32
N ILE A 130 -16.18 11.19 -0.07
CA ILE A 130 -16.05 10.63 1.27
C ILE A 130 -14.59 10.27 1.50
N VAL A 131 -14.04 10.80 2.58
CA VAL A 131 -12.72 10.43 3.10
C VAL A 131 -12.92 9.49 4.27
N SER A 132 -12.23 8.37 4.29
CA SER A 132 -12.30 7.40 5.39
C SER A 132 -10.93 6.84 5.75
N SER A 133 -10.78 6.37 7.01
CA SER A 133 -9.55 5.76 7.49
C SER A 133 -9.24 4.48 6.70
N LYS A 134 -8.00 4.37 6.20
CA LYS A 134 -7.47 3.13 5.65
C LYS A 134 -6.74 2.37 6.75
N LEU A 135 -7.46 1.41 7.34
CA LEU A 135 -6.94 0.57 8.40
C LEU A 135 -5.84 -0.38 7.90
N ASP A 136 -4.96 -0.77 8.80
CA ASP A 136 -3.85 -1.69 8.53
C ASP A 136 -4.04 -3.03 9.24
N GLY A 137 -4.88 -3.88 8.67
CA GLY A 137 -5.24 -5.21 9.18
C GLY A 137 -5.40 -6.23 8.06
N VAL A 138 -6.40 -7.11 8.19
CA VAL A 138 -6.75 -8.14 7.21
C VAL A 138 -8.16 -7.88 6.69
N SER A 139 -8.27 -7.58 5.38
CA SER A 139 -9.56 -7.28 4.75
C SER A 139 -10.48 -8.49 4.74
N ALA A 140 -11.73 -8.31 5.19
CA ALA A 140 -12.72 -9.35 5.29
C ALA A 140 -14.09 -8.89 4.76
N LEU A 141 -14.86 -9.89 4.28
CA LEU A 141 -16.23 -9.76 3.83
C LEU A 141 -17.14 -10.47 4.82
N PHE A 142 -18.03 -9.73 5.44
CA PHE A 142 -19.06 -10.25 6.34
C PHE A 142 -20.42 -10.19 5.65
N THR A 143 -21.18 -11.27 5.72
CA THR A 143 -22.56 -11.32 5.22
C THR A 143 -23.51 -11.71 6.34
N TYR A 144 -24.66 -11.05 6.40
CA TYR A 144 -25.71 -11.35 7.35
C TYR A 144 -27.08 -11.36 6.65
N ASN A 145 -27.80 -12.49 6.77
CA ASN A 145 -29.14 -12.61 6.21
C ASN A 145 -30.18 -12.30 7.31
N PHE A 146 -30.94 -11.22 7.16
CA PHE A 146 -31.92 -10.77 8.13
C PHE A 146 -33.04 -11.84 8.41
N LYS A 147 -33.42 -12.61 7.39
CA LYS A 147 -34.50 -13.58 7.48
C LYS A 147 -34.02 -14.91 8.08
N THR A 148 -32.94 -15.48 7.58
CA THR A 148 -32.40 -16.77 8.05
C THR A 148 -31.44 -16.63 9.21
N LYS A 149 -30.92 -15.42 9.48
CA LYS A 149 -29.85 -15.10 10.45
C LYS A 149 -28.54 -15.80 10.14
N GLU A 150 -28.38 -16.30 8.92
CA GLU A 150 -27.13 -16.92 8.48
C GLU A 150 -26.04 -15.86 8.35
N GLU A 151 -24.87 -16.17 8.91
CA GLU A 151 -23.67 -15.35 8.87
C GLU A 151 -22.55 -16.06 8.14
N LYS A 152 -21.77 -15.31 7.38
CA LYS A 152 -20.53 -15.78 6.77
C LYS A 152 -19.45 -14.72 6.88
N LEU A 153 -18.21 -15.18 7.03
CA LEU A 153 -17.03 -14.32 7.03
C LEU A 153 -15.97 -14.92 6.12
N TYR A 154 -15.45 -14.08 5.22
CA TYR A 154 -14.44 -14.48 4.23
C TYR A 154 -13.25 -13.53 4.26
N THR A 155 -12.05 -14.05 4.02
CA THR A 155 -10.91 -13.20 3.67
C THR A 155 -11.00 -12.75 2.21
N ARG A 156 -10.29 -11.67 1.85
CA ARG A 156 -10.28 -11.12 0.48
C ARG A 156 -9.78 -12.12 -0.58
N GLY A 157 -8.74 -12.90 -0.28
CA GLY A 157 -8.12 -13.80 -1.27
C GLY A 157 -7.66 -13.11 -2.56
N ASP A 158 -7.97 -13.72 -3.70
CA ASP A 158 -7.54 -13.32 -5.06
C ASP A 158 -8.62 -12.59 -5.88
N LEU A 159 -9.55 -11.91 -5.30
CA LEU A 159 -10.76 -11.29 -5.89
C LEU A 159 -11.95 -12.24 -6.05
N TYR A 160 -11.75 -13.50 -6.44
CA TYR A 160 -12.78 -14.49 -6.74
C TYR A 160 -12.91 -15.55 -5.65
N VAL A 161 -11.79 -15.91 -5.04
CA VAL A 161 -11.69 -16.99 -4.07
C VAL A 161 -10.98 -16.47 -2.83
N GLY A 162 -11.66 -16.50 -1.71
CA GLY A 162 -11.11 -16.21 -0.39
C GLY A 162 -11.06 -17.47 0.48
N SER A 163 -10.75 -17.31 1.75
CA SER A 163 -10.91 -18.36 2.74
C SER A 163 -12.20 -18.14 3.52
N ASP A 164 -13.02 -19.18 3.68
CA ASP A 164 -14.13 -19.14 4.62
C ASP A 164 -13.57 -19.24 6.03
N ILE A 165 -13.73 -18.15 6.79
CA ILE A 165 -13.28 -18.00 8.18
C ILE A 165 -14.47 -17.77 9.11
N THR A 166 -15.66 -18.22 8.71
CA THR A 166 -16.91 -18.06 9.47
C THR A 166 -16.80 -18.58 10.90
N TYR A 167 -15.99 -19.62 11.11
CA TYR A 167 -15.72 -20.19 12.43
C TYR A 167 -15.10 -19.18 13.42
N LEU A 168 -14.42 -18.14 12.93
CA LEU A 168 -13.84 -17.10 13.79
C LEU A 168 -14.90 -16.18 14.41
N LEU A 169 -16.08 -16.09 13.82
CA LEU A 169 -17.17 -15.24 14.32
C LEU A 169 -17.58 -15.53 15.77
N GLN A 170 -17.30 -16.71 16.27
CA GLN A 170 -17.57 -17.11 17.67
C GLN A 170 -16.49 -16.63 18.66
N HIS A 171 -15.37 -16.08 18.14
CA HIS A 171 -14.19 -15.79 18.93
C HIS A 171 -13.68 -14.36 18.77
N ILE A 172 -14.12 -13.63 17.75
CA ILE A 172 -13.76 -12.23 17.51
C ILE A 172 -14.85 -11.28 17.96
N ASN A 173 -14.54 -9.98 18.05
CA ASN A 173 -15.46 -8.98 18.56
C ASN A 173 -16.48 -8.53 17.50
N VAL A 174 -17.59 -9.24 17.38
CA VAL A 174 -18.70 -8.92 16.48
C VAL A 174 -20.07 -8.96 17.14
N ASP A 175 -20.15 -9.31 18.42
CA ASP A 175 -21.44 -9.54 19.11
C ASP A 175 -22.31 -8.30 19.16
N TYR A 176 -21.71 -7.14 19.40
CA TYR A 176 -22.45 -5.87 19.38
C TYR A 176 -23.01 -5.58 17.98
N LEU A 177 -22.21 -5.74 16.93
CA LEU A 177 -22.65 -5.60 15.54
C LEU A 177 -23.79 -6.56 15.21
N ARG A 178 -23.68 -7.84 15.60
CA ARG A 178 -24.74 -8.84 15.41
C ARG A 178 -26.05 -8.43 16.08
N LYS A 179 -25.97 -7.90 17.29
CA LYS A 179 -27.14 -7.43 18.03
C LYS A 179 -27.82 -6.28 17.32
N CYS A 180 -27.04 -5.31 16.85
CA CYS A 180 -27.56 -4.18 16.07
C CYS A 180 -28.23 -4.65 14.77
N LEU A 181 -27.58 -5.53 14.01
CA LEU A 181 -28.12 -6.11 12.77
C LEU A 181 -29.38 -6.93 13.02
N HIS A 182 -29.43 -7.69 14.12
CA HIS A 182 -30.62 -8.46 14.49
C HIS A 182 -31.82 -7.56 14.79
N ASN A 183 -31.62 -6.51 15.58
CA ASN A 183 -32.67 -5.60 15.95
C ASN A 183 -33.16 -4.77 14.75
N TYR A 184 -32.24 -4.22 13.96
CA TYR A 184 -32.57 -3.53 12.72
C TYR A 184 -33.31 -4.46 11.74
N GLY A 185 -32.85 -5.71 11.58
CA GLY A 185 -33.43 -6.67 10.64
C GLY A 185 -34.87 -7.08 11.01
N LYS A 186 -35.29 -7.07 12.29
CA LYS A 186 -36.68 -7.32 12.69
C LYS A 186 -37.60 -6.27 12.10
N GLU A 187 -37.23 -5.01 12.21
CA GLU A 187 -38.05 -3.89 11.70
C GLU A 187 -38.00 -3.84 10.18
N PHE A 188 -36.84 -4.07 9.60
CA PHE A 188 -36.66 -4.15 8.14
C PHE A 188 -37.57 -5.22 7.50
N ILE A 189 -37.61 -6.45 8.05
CA ILE A 189 -38.47 -7.52 7.56
C ILE A 189 -39.96 -7.12 7.71
N LEU A 190 -40.33 -6.60 8.86
CA LEU A 190 -41.72 -6.19 9.11
C LEU A 190 -42.19 -5.17 8.04
N LYS A 191 -41.40 -4.14 7.77
CA LYS A 191 -41.73 -3.13 6.77
C LYS A 191 -41.76 -3.69 5.36
N THR A 192 -40.80 -4.56 5.00
CA THR A 192 -40.76 -5.20 3.68
C THR A 192 -41.95 -6.12 3.41
N GLU A 193 -42.39 -6.90 4.42
CA GLU A 193 -43.47 -7.87 4.26
C GLU A 193 -44.89 -7.20 4.37
N THR A 194 -44.98 -6.05 4.99
CA THR A 194 -46.27 -5.36 5.17
C THR A 194 -46.58 -4.33 4.08
N ASN A 195 -45.65 -4.07 3.16
CA ASN A 195 -45.75 -3.04 2.10
C ASN A 195 -46.24 -1.66 2.64
N ILE A 196 -45.86 -1.34 3.87
CA ILE A 196 -46.13 -0.03 4.44
C ILE A 196 -45.19 0.96 3.77
N ASP A 197 -45.75 1.78 2.87
CA ASP A 197 -45.08 2.98 2.33
C ASP A 197 -44.95 3.99 3.50
N ASP A 198 -43.94 3.82 4.30
CA ASP A 198 -43.56 4.76 5.34
C ASP A 198 -42.62 5.79 4.71
N ASP A 199 -43.09 7.01 4.49
CA ASP A 199 -42.30 8.16 4.03
C ASP A 199 -41.28 8.63 5.10
N SER A 200 -41.10 7.87 6.17
CA SER A 200 -40.08 8.19 7.17
C SER A 200 -38.67 7.99 6.63
N PRO A 201 -37.79 9.00 6.76
CA PRO A 201 -36.43 8.92 6.26
C PRO A 201 -35.55 7.94 7.05
N GLU A 202 -36.06 7.31 8.11
CA GLU A 202 -35.27 6.58 9.09
C GLU A 202 -34.75 5.19 8.65
N LEU A 203 -35.31 4.61 7.60
CA LEU A 203 -34.83 3.33 7.07
C LEU A 203 -34.34 3.48 5.63
N GLY A 204 -33.13 3.96 5.47
CA GLY A 204 -32.48 4.24 4.18
C GLY A 204 -32.57 3.13 3.09
N LEU A 205 -33.17 1.97 3.41
CA LEU A 205 -33.36 0.86 2.47
C LEU A 205 -34.66 0.98 1.63
N ASN A 206 -35.67 1.73 2.05
CA ASN A 206 -36.91 1.89 1.28
C ASN A 206 -36.73 2.74 0.00
N LYS A 207 -35.58 3.47 -0.10
CA LYS A 207 -35.16 4.18 -1.31
C LYS A 207 -34.00 3.49 -2.05
N VAL A 208 -33.66 2.25 -1.70
CA VAL A 208 -32.58 1.52 -2.37
C VAL A 208 -33.07 1.10 -3.75
N SER A 209 -32.78 1.93 -4.72
CA SER A 209 -33.14 1.70 -6.13
C SER A 209 -32.46 0.48 -6.72
N GLU A 210 -31.37 -0.01 -6.13
CA GLU A 210 -30.60 -1.11 -6.68
C GLU A 210 -29.95 -2.01 -5.62
N LEU A 211 -30.34 -3.29 -5.61
CA LEU A 211 -29.60 -4.33 -4.92
C LEU A 211 -28.36 -4.71 -5.72
N SER A 212 -27.24 -4.87 -5.05
CA SER A 212 -26.04 -5.40 -5.66
C SER A 212 -26.26 -6.83 -6.15
N THR A 213 -25.84 -7.09 -7.38
CA THR A 213 -25.83 -8.44 -7.94
C THR A 213 -24.55 -9.14 -7.47
N ASP A 214 -24.68 -10.32 -6.89
CA ASP A 214 -23.51 -11.15 -6.52
C ASP A 214 -22.80 -11.68 -7.79
N VAL A 215 -21.66 -12.33 -7.59
CA VAL A 215 -20.88 -12.91 -8.71
C VAL A 215 -21.58 -14.07 -9.41
N PHE A 216 -22.70 -14.57 -8.85
CA PHE A 216 -23.55 -15.62 -9.41
C PHE A 216 -24.79 -15.05 -10.14
N GLY A 217 -24.91 -13.73 -10.23
CA GLY A 217 -26.04 -13.06 -10.87
C GLY A 217 -27.32 -12.98 -10.02
N LYS A 218 -27.21 -13.19 -8.69
CA LYS A 218 -28.35 -13.16 -7.77
C LYS A 218 -28.44 -11.83 -7.03
N LYS A 219 -29.65 -11.38 -6.80
CA LYS A 219 -29.99 -10.27 -5.90
C LYS A 219 -30.68 -10.84 -4.66
N ASN A 220 -30.35 -10.35 -3.48
CA ASN A 220 -30.96 -10.79 -2.22
C ASN A 220 -31.28 -9.59 -1.35
N GLU A 221 -32.54 -9.26 -1.22
CA GLU A 221 -33.06 -8.12 -0.47
C GLU A 221 -32.89 -8.27 1.04
N TYR A 222 -32.84 -9.52 1.55
CA TYR A 222 -32.64 -9.80 2.97
C TYR A 222 -31.18 -9.93 3.37
N LEU A 223 -30.24 -9.75 2.44
CA LEU A 223 -28.82 -9.92 2.70
C LEU A 223 -28.12 -8.57 2.82
N ILE A 224 -27.54 -8.27 3.97
CA ILE A 224 -26.56 -7.20 4.08
C ILE A 224 -25.16 -7.77 3.88
N VAL A 225 -24.34 -7.04 3.12
CA VAL A 225 -22.93 -7.42 2.83
C VAL A 225 -22.04 -6.28 3.18
N LEU A 226 -21.17 -6.52 4.15
CA LEU A 226 -20.27 -5.55 4.76
C LEU A 226 -18.82 -5.93 4.45
N ARG A 227 -18.04 -4.95 4.08
CA ARG A 227 -16.59 -5.10 3.96
C ARG A 227 -15.92 -4.30 5.05
N GLY A 228 -14.95 -4.92 5.70
CA GLY A 228 -14.24 -4.33 6.82
C GLY A 228 -12.84 -4.87 6.93
N GLU A 229 -12.18 -4.46 8.02
CA GLU A 229 -10.84 -4.91 8.38
C GLU A 229 -10.92 -5.69 9.69
N LEU A 230 -10.34 -6.89 9.72
CA LEU A 230 -10.01 -7.59 10.95
C LEU A 230 -8.73 -6.94 11.48
N ILE A 231 -8.80 -6.40 12.69
CA ILE A 231 -7.72 -5.56 13.23
C ILE A 231 -7.66 -5.66 14.76
N ILE A 232 -6.49 -5.38 15.32
CA ILE A 232 -6.28 -5.24 16.77
C ILE A 232 -6.02 -3.78 17.06
N SER A 233 -6.71 -3.21 18.06
CA SER A 233 -6.46 -1.84 18.50
C SER A 233 -5.04 -1.65 19.04
N LYS A 234 -4.50 -0.42 18.96
CA LYS A 234 -3.17 -0.07 19.47
C LYS A 234 -3.03 -0.47 20.95
N ASP A 235 -4.04 -0.15 21.77
CA ASP A 235 -4.06 -0.46 23.19
C ASP A 235 -4.00 -1.97 23.46
N ASN A 236 -4.83 -2.76 22.72
CA ASN A 236 -4.82 -4.21 22.87
C ASN A 236 -3.51 -4.83 22.37
N PHE A 237 -2.95 -4.29 21.28
CA PHE A 237 -1.67 -4.76 20.78
C PHE A 237 -0.53 -4.49 21.77
N ASP A 238 -0.44 -3.26 22.26
CA ASP A 238 0.61 -2.86 23.22
C ASP A 238 0.51 -3.67 24.52
N LYS A 239 -0.71 -3.94 25.00
CA LYS A 239 -0.95 -4.63 26.25
C LYS A 239 -0.74 -6.15 26.18
N HIS A 240 -1.08 -6.79 25.07
CA HIS A 240 -1.17 -8.25 24.99
C HIS A 240 -0.20 -8.90 24.02
N PHE A 241 0.37 -8.16 23.06
CA PHE A 241 1.13 -8.75 21.94
C PHE A 241 2.52 -8.15 21.72
N LYS A 242 2.75 -6.92 22.15
CA LYS A 242 3.98 -6.17 21.84
C LYS A 242 5.28 -6.86 22.25
N GLN A 243 5.24 -7.72 23.28
CA GLN A 243 6.43 -8.45 23.73
C GLN A 243 6.85 -9.54 22.74
N ASP A 244 5.89 -10.19 22.08
CA ASP A 244 6.12 -11.38 21.26
C ASP A 244 5.86 -11.18 19.76
N LYS A 245 5.27 -10.05 19.38
CA LYS A 245 4.84 -9.77 18.02
C LYS A 245 5.38 -8.44 17.50
N ALA A 246 5.77 -8.42 16.23
CA ALA A 246 6.36 -7.24 15.60
C ALA A 246 5.36 -6.12 15.32
N ASN A 247 4.13 -6.43 14.89
CA ASN A 247 3.08 -5.47 14.62
C ASN A 247 1.68 -6.10 14.66
N ALA A 248 0.66 -5.24 14.80
CA ALA A 248 -0.73 -5.65 14.92
C ALA A 248 -1.23 -6.39 13.68
N ARG A 249 -0.91 -5.91 12.48
CA ARG A 249 -1.33 -6.52 11.20
C ARG A 249 -0.87 -7.97 11.06
N ASN A 250 0.43 -8.24 11.31
CA ASN A 250 0.98 -9.59 11.22
C ASN A 250 0.41 -10.50 12.32
N THR A 251 0.08 -9.95 13.49
CA THR A 251 -0.58 -10.69 14.56
C THR A 251 -1.98 -11.14 14.13
N VAL A 252 -2.80 -10.23 13.57
CA VAL A 252 -4.12 -10.58 13.04
C VAL A 252 -4.02 -11.60 11.91
N SER A 253 -3.08 -11.38 10.98
CA SER A 253 -2.83 -12.33 9.88
C SER A 253 -2.50 -13.72 10.39
N GLY A 254 -1.64 -13.82 11.41
CA GLY A 254 -1.31 -15.07 12.06
C GLY A 254 -2.53 -15.73 12.74
N ILE A 255 -3.38 -14.96 13.43
CA ILE A 255 -4.62 -15.46 14.06
C ILE A 255 -5.58 -16.00 13.00
N VAL A 256 -5.86 -15.19 11.96
CA VAL A 256 -6.79 -15.55 10.87
C VAL A 256 -6.30 -16.77 10.10
N ASN A 257 -4.99 -16.89 9.95
CA ASN A 257 -4.35 -17.97 9.21
C ASN A 257 -3.96 -19.18 10.04
N SER A 258 -4.10 -19.16 11.35
CA SER A 258 -3.75 -20.29 12.21
C SER A 258 -4.64 -21.52 11.95
N LYS A 259 -4.03 -22.70 12.03
CA LYS A 259 -4.78 -23.98 12.02
C LYS A 259 -5.42 -24.27 13.38
N ASN A 260 -4.82 -23.77 14.44
CA ASN A 260 -5.28 -23.95 15.81
C ASN A 260 -5.81 -22.61 16.32
N ILE A 261 -7.09 -22.58 16.69
CA ILE A 261 -7.72 -21.37 17.20
C ILE A 261 -7.22 -21.12 18.62
N ASN A 262 -6.52 -19.99 18.82
CA ASN A 262 -6.27 -19.47 20.15
C ASN A 262 -7.38 -18.47 20.48
N THR A 263 -8.38 -18.93 21.23
CA THR A 263 -9.57 -18.12 21.57
C THR A 263 -9.22 -16.86 22.36
N GLN A 264 -8.19 -16.90 23.22
CA GLN A 264 -7.74 -15.72 23.96
C GLN A 264 -7.22 -14.63 23.03
N ASN A 265 -6.44 -15.01 22.02
CA ASN A 265 -5.93 -14.03 21.04
C ASN A 265 -7.03 -13.50 20.13
N CYS A 266 -7.99 -14.35 19.74
CA CYS A 266 -9.11 -13.95 18.89
C CYS A 266 -10.00 -12.87 19.54
N ASN A 267 -10.18 -12.91 20.87
CA ASN A 267 -10.99 -11.92 21.61
C ASN A 267 -10.45 -10.48 21.54
N HIS A 268 -9.24 -10.28 21.01
CA HIS A 268 -8.66 -8.95 20.79
C HIS A 268 -8.80 -8.47 19.34
N VAL A 269 -9.38 -9.30 18.45
CA VAL A 269 -9.61 -8.95 17.05
C VAL A 269 -10.98 -8.32 16.90
N ASP A 270 -11.00 -7.11 16.37
CA ASP A 270 -12.20 -6.34 16.04
C ASP A 270 -12.47 -6.46 14.53
N PHE A 271 -13.75 -6.42 14.13
CA PHE A 271 -14.15 -6.25 12.74
C PHE A 271 -14.66 -4.82 12.54
N VAL A 272 -13.90 -4.00 11.83
CA VAL A 272 -14.20 -2.58 11.61
C VAL A 272 -14.60 -2.34 10.15
N ILE A 273 -15.84 -1.86 9.95
CA ILE A 273 -16.50 -1.74 8.66
C ILE A 273 -16.11 -0.44 7.98
N TYR A 274 -15.82 -0.50 6.69
CA TYR A 274 -15.55 0.66 5.85
C TYR A 274 -16.36 0.71 4.55
N GLU A 275 -17.16 -0.34 4.24
CA GLU A 275 -17.94 -0.38 3.02
C GLU A 275 -19.19 -1.26 3.19
N VAL A 276 -20.34 -0.79 2.69
CA VAL A 276 -21.55 -1.60 2.49
C VAL A 276 -21.64 -1.96 1.02
N ILE A 277 -21.56 -3.25 0.70
CA ILE A 277 -21.59 -3.75 -0.68
C ILE A 277 -23.02 -4.02 -1.14
N ASN A 278 -23.83 -4.61 -0.27
CA ASN A 278 -25.26 -4.84 -0.51
C ASN A 278 -26.02 -4.32 0.70
N PRO A 279 -26.97 -3.40 0.53
CA PRO A 279 -27.44 -2.78 -0.72
C PRO A 279 -26.36 -1.91 -1.41
N SER A 280 -26.55 -1.63 -2.71
CA SER A 280 -25.69 -0.73 -3.50
C SER A 280 -26.05 0.71 -3.20
N LEU A 281 -25.20 1.40 -2.46
CA LEU A 281 -25.38 2.78 -2.00
C LEU A 281 -24.16 3.62 -2.32
N LYS A 282 -24.36 4.92 -2.52
CA LYS A 282 -23.24 5.86 -2.56
C LYS A 282 -22.55 5.92 -1.18
N PRO A 283 -21.25 6.23 -1.10
CA PRO A 283 -20.48 6.17 0.14
C PRO A 283 -21.10 6.89 1.34
N SER A 284 -21.63 8.10 1.18
CA SER A 284 -22.29 8.83 2.26
C SER A 284 -23.48 8.06 2.85
N MET A 285 -24.33 7.48 2.00
CA MET A 285 -25.50 6.70 2.42
C MET A 285 -25.10 5.35 3.06
N GLN A 286 -23.95 4.79 2.69
CA GLN A 286 -23.44 3.58 3.34
C GLN A 286 -23.14 3.85 4.82
N PHE A 287 -22.48 4.97 5.13
CA PHE A 287 -22.19 5.35 6.52
C PHE A 287 -23.44 5.76 7.28
N GLU A 288 -24.39 6.45 6.64
CA GLU A 288 -25.71 6.75 7.22
C GLU A 288 -26.47 5.48 7.60
N LEU A 289 -26.48 4.46 6.72
CA LEU A 289 -27.08 3.17 7.04
C LEU A 289 -26.38 2.48 8.21
N LEU A 290 -25.06 2.52 8.27
CA LEU A 290 -24.30 1.92 9.36
C LEU A 290 -24.59 2.60 10.72
N GLU A 291 -24.67 3.94 10.75
CA GLU A 291 -25.07 4.67 11.95
C GLU A 291 -26.53 4.40 12.32
N THR A 292 -27.41 4.27 11.32
CA THR A 292 -28.81 3.84 11.57
C THR A 292 -28.85 2.45 12.21
N ILE A 293 -28.13 1.46 11.67
CA ILE A 293 -28.04 0.11 12.25
C ILE A 293 -27.53 0.19 13.71
N LYS A 294 -26.55 1.02 13.96
CA LYS A 294 -25.97 1.23 15.28
C LYS A 294 -26.98 1.79 16.28
N SER A 295 -27.88 2.68 15.86
CA SER A 295 -28.90 3.28 16.70
C SER A 295 -29.92 2.26 17.27
N TYR A 296 -30.01 1.06 16.67
CA TYR A 296 -30.84 -0.05 17.17
C TYR A 296 -30.28 -0.78 18.39
N CYS A 297 -29.13 -0.35 18.89
CA CYS A 297 -28.53 -0.83 20.12
C CYS A 297 -28.17 0.35 21.02
N ASN A 298 -28.38 0.17 22.36
CA ASN A 298 -27.96 1.18 23.32
C ASN A 298 -26.41 1.21 23.40
N SER A 299 -25.86 2.41 23.57
CA SER A 299 -24.43 2.60 23.77
C SER A 299 -23.84 1.84 24.97
N GLU A 300 -24.66 1.68 26.03
CA GLU A 300 -24.34 0.91 27.24
C GLU A 300 -24.12 -0.59 26.95
N GLU A 301 -24.68 -1.12 25.87
CA GLU A 301 -24.53 -2.51 25.46
C GLU A 301 -23.19 -2.75 24.76
N ASN A 302 -22.46 -1.70 24.42
CA ASN A 302 -21.10 -1.77 23.89
C ASN A 302 -20.08 -1.74 25.05
N GLU A 303 -20.00 -2.85 25.79
CA GLU A 303 -19.20 -3.00 27.04
C GLU A 303 -17.76 -2.52 26.92
N ASN A 304 -17.21 -2.53 25.71
CA ASN A 304 -15.82 -2.13 25.43
C ASN A 304 -15.70 -0.80 24.67
N ASN A 305 -16.81 -0.07 24.49
CA ASN A 305 -16.88 1.19 23.72
C ASN A 305 -16.12 1.10 22.35
N ARG A 306 -16.21 -0.06 21.69
CA ARG A 306 -15.51 -0.32 20.42
C ARG A 306 -16.26 0.31 19.28
N ASN A 307 -15.53 1.01 18.44
CA ASN A 307 -16.08 1.55 17.21
C ASN A 307 -15.91 0.50 16.10
N TYR A 308 -17.01 -0.01 15.54
CA TYR A 308 -17.00 -0.95 14.44
C TYR A 308 -17.20 -0.28 13.06
N ILE A 309 -17.21 1.05 13.00
CA ILE A 309 -17.27 1.83 11.76
C ILE A 309 -16.03 2.70 11.70
N VAL A 310 -15.35 2.73 10.56
CA VAL A 310 -14.19 3.61 10.37
C VAL A 310 -14.59 5.07 10.47
N HIS A 311 -13.64 5.92 10.86
CA HIS A 311 -13.80 7.37 10.73
C HIS A 311 -14.07 7.73 9.27
N ASN A 312 -15.06 8.59 9.05
CA ASN A 312 -15.42 9.11 7.74
C ASN A 312 -15.87 10.57 7.83
N GLU A 313 -15.59 11.32 6.76
CA GLU A 313 -15.99 12.72 6.63
C GLU A 313 -16.25 13.08 5.16
N ILE A 314 -17.07 14.12 4.94
CA ILE A 314 -17.34 14.64 3.60
C ILE A 314 -16.30 15.70 3.25
N LEU A 315 -15.75 15.61 2.05
CA LEU A 315 -14.82 16.58 1.50
C LEU A 315 -15.37 17.13 0.18
N TYR A 316 -15.23 18.45 -0.02
CA TYR A 316 -15.67 19.08 -1.25
C TYR A 316 -14.51 19.29 -2.23
N TYR A 317 -14.86 19.64 -3.47
CA TYR A 317 -13.89 19.72 -4.57
C TYR A 317 -12.68 20.62 -4.27
N ASP A 318 -12.91 21.80 -3.72
CA ASP A 318 -11.83 22.77 -3.46
C ASP A 318 -10.94 22.34 -2.29
N ASP A 319 -11.47 21.53 -1.36
CA ASP A 319 -10.74 21.02 -0.21
C ASP A 319 -9.87 19.79 -0.55
N LEU A 320 -10.08 19.18 -1.72
CA LEU A 320 -9.30 18.03 -2.17
C LEU A 320 -7.93 18.48 -2.66
N THR A 321 -7.02 18.68 -1.72
CA THR A 321 -5.62 19.09 -1.95
C THR A 321 -4.67 18.19 -1.18
N ASN A 322 -3.43 18.06 -1.65
CA ASN A 322 -2.39 17.29 -0.94
C ASN A 322 -2.20 17.78 0.50
N LYS A 323 -2.19 19.08 0.70
CA LYS A 323 -2.01 19.70 2.03
C LYS A 323 -3.13 19.28 2.98
N ASN A 324 -4.38 19.36 2.53
CA ASN A 324 -5.53 18.99 3.37
C ASN A 324 -5.56 17.50 3.64
N LEU A 325 -5.39 16.65 2.62
CA LEU A 325 -5.32 15.20 2.78
C LEU A 325 -4.20 14.77 3.73
N SER A 326 -3.03 15.43 3.66
CA SER A 326 -1.92 15.18 4.58
C SER A 326 -2.30 15.54 6.01
N SER A 327 -2.95 16.69 6.21
CA SER A 327 -3.40 17.12 7.54
C SER A 327 -4.43 16.16 8.14
N ILE A 328 -5.42 15.74 7.34
CA ILE A 328 -6.41 14.74 7.75
C ILE A 328 -5.72 13.44 8.17
N LEU A 329 -4.81 12.91 7.34
CA LEU A 329 -4.11 11.67 7.64
C LEU A 329 -3.28 11.74 8.93
N VAL A 330 -2.54 12.85 9.14
CA VAL A 330 -1.76 13.06 10.38
C VAL A 330 -2.67 13.07 11.61
N ASN A 331 -3.80 13.80 11.53
CA ASN A 331 -4.76 13.88 12.63
C ASN A 331 -5.37 12.50 12.94
N LEU A 332 -5.83 11.79 11.93
CA LEU A 332 -6.41 10.46 12.09
C LEU A 332 -5.40 9.47 12.69
N ARG A 333 -4.14 9.48 12.26
CA ARG A 333 -3.10 8.61 12.84
C ARG A 333 -2.89 8.85 14.33
N LYS A 334 -3.06 10.09 14.80
CA LYS A 334 -2.92 10.45 16.23
C LYS A 334 -4.15 10.08 17.05
N GLN A 335 -5.35 10.25 16.48
CA GLN A 335 -6.62 10.15 17.21
C GLN A 335 -7.22 8.75 17.16
N ASP A 336 -7.02 8.02 16.07
CA ASP A 336 -7.62 6.69 15.89
C ASP A 336 -6.94 5.64 16.76
N ASN A 337 -7.75 4.79 17.37
CA ASN A 337 -7.27 3.68 18.20
C ASN A 337 -6.68 2.53 17.37
N TYR A 338 -6.87 2.54 16.06
CA TYR A 338 -6.30 1.56 15.14
C TYR A 338 -5.13 2.12 14.36
N THR A 339 -4.26 1.24 13.88
CA THR A 339 -3.18 1.64 12.97
C THR A 339 -3.73 2.01 11.60
N ILE A 340 -3.37 3.20 11.10
CA ILE A 340 -3.82 3.76 9.82
C ILE A 340 -2.66 3.80 8.84
N ASP A 341 -2.80 3.08 7.73
CA ASP A 341 -1.84 3.02 6.61
C ASP A 341 -1.98 4.22 5.64
N GLY A 342 -3.14 4.84 5.61
CA GLY A 342 -3.50 5.95 4.72
C GLY A 342 -4.93 6.38 4.92
N ILE A 343 -5.48 7.13 3.97
CA ILE A 343 -6.90 7.43 3.88
C ILE A 343 -7.43 7.01 2.51
N ILE A 344 -8.71 6.66 2.44
CA ILE A 344 -9.41 6.36 1.20
C ILE A 344 -10.24 7.58 0.83
N ILE A 345 -10.13 8.01 -0.41
CA ILE A 345 -10.96 9.06 -0.99
C ILE A 345 -11.83 8.41 -2.07
N ALA A 346 -13.13 8.55 -1.95
CA ALA A 346 -14.11 7.99 -2.89
C ALA A 346 -15.08 9.07 -3.36
N GLN A 347 -15.38 9.11 -4.66
CA GLN A 347 -16.48 9.91 -5.21
C GLN A 347 -17.79 9.46 -4.56
N ASP A 348 -18.58 10.40 -4.06
CA ASP A 348 -19.88 10.11 -3.43
C ASP A 348 -20.99 9.88 -4.49
N ASP A 349 -20.86 8.77 -5.19
CA ASP A 349 -21.80 8.34 -6.20
C ASP A 349 -21.88 6.80 -6.27
N ILE A 350 -22.88 6.25 -6.98
CA ILE A 350 -23.08 4.82 -7.11
C ILE A 350 -22.32 4.32 -8.35
N PHE A 351 -21.40 3.40 -8.14
CA PHE A 351 -20.63 2.77 -9.20
C PHE A 351 -20.82 1.25 -9.21
N LYS A 352 -20.91 0.70 -10.41
CA LYS A 352 -20.96 -0.76 -10.57
C LYS A 352 -19.68 -1.40 -10.07
N ARG A 353 -19.81 -2.40 -9.20
CA ARG A 353 -18.68 -3.20 -8.70
C ARG A 353 -18.11 -4.08 -9.81
N GLU A 354 -16.83 -4.00 -10.05
CA GLU A 354 -16.10 -4.74 -11.07
C GLU A 354 -14.91 -5.51 -10.45
N PRO A 355 -14.42 -6.58 -11.09
CA PRO A 355 -13.27 -7.36 -10.60
C PRO A 355 -11.92 -6.66 -10.91
N LYS A 356 -11.84 -5.37 -10.64
CA LYS A 356 -10.64 -4.54 -10.79
C LYS A 356 -10.67 -3.39 -9.79
N ASN A 357 -9.54 -2.75 -9.57
CA ASN A 357 -9.45 -1.59 -8.69
C ASN A 357 -10.40 -0.47 -9.17
N PRO A 358 -11.19 0.13 -8.26
CA PRO A 358 -12.08 1.22 -8.61
C PRO A 358 -11.28 2.43 -9.12
N LYS A 359 -11.79 3.06 -10.18
CA LYS A 359 -11.21 4.31 -10.71
C LYS A 359 -11.74 5.55 -9.98
N HIS A 360 -12.93 5.43 -9.38
CA HIS A 360 -13.64 6.48 -8.64
C HIS A 360 -13.22 6.61 -7.19
N ALA A 361 -12.25 5.81 -6.76
CA ALA A 361 -11.67 5.87 -5.42
C ALA A 361 -10.17 5.57 -5.48
N PHE A 362 -9.43 6.14 -4.52
CA PHE A 362 -8.00 5.86 -4.36
C PHE A 362 -7.59 5.88 -2.90
N ALA A 363 -6.45 5.27 -2.61
CA ALA A 363 -5.78 5.36 -1.31
C ALA A 363 -4.73 6.46 -1.36
N PHE A 364 -4.87 7.48 -0.53
CA PHE A 364 -3.84 8.48 -0.31
C PHE A 364 -2.92 7.99 0.81
N LYS A 365 -1.64 7.92 0.50
CA LYS A 365 -0.59 7.55 1.45
C LYS A 365 0.44 8.65 1.50
N MET A 366 0.90 8.93 2.70
CA MET A 366 1.95 9.88 2.96
C MET A 366 3.12 9.16 3.63
N VAL A 367 4.31 9.39 3.12
CA VAL A 367 5.52 9.04 3.86
C VAL A 367 5.67 10.13 4.93
N ILE A 368 5.37 9.80 6.17
CA ILE A 368 5.58 10.75 7.27
C ILE A 368 7.03 10.67 7.69
N ASP A 369 7.65 11.83 7.81
CA ASP A 369 9.01 12.04 8.29
C ASP A 369 9.24 11.71 9.78
N GLU A 370 8.27 11.11 10.47
CA GLU A 370 8.40 10.69 11.88
C GLU A 370 9.50 9.61 12.11
N ASN A 371 10.02 9.04 11.02
CA ASN A 371 11.08 8.02 11.06
C ASN A 371 12.39 8.49 10.40
N ILE A 372 12.64 9.80 10.37
CA ILE A 372 13.95 10.30 9.97
C ILE A 372 14.86 10.31 11.18
N VAL A 373 15.95 9.59 11.08
CA VAL A 373 16.98 9.56 12.11
C VAL A 373 18.28 10.09 11.52
N GLU A 374 18.89 11.05 12.20
CA GLU A 374 20.23 11.51 11.84
C GLU A 374 21.27 10.51 12.35
N THR A 375 22.24 10.18 11.52
CA THR A 375 23.33 9.26 11.87
C THR A 375 24.60 9.60 11.11
N THR A 376 25.71 9.10 11.65
CA THR A 376 27.03 9.36 11.05
C THR A 376 27.42 8.23 10.11
N VAL A 377 27.97 8.59 8.96
CA VAL A 377 28.59 7.67 8.00
C VAL A 377 29.90 7.14 8.56
N VAL A 378 30.00 5.84 8.67
CA VAL A 378 31.20 5.12 9.11
C VAL A 378 32.09 4.79 7.93
N ASP A 379 31.48 4.37 6.81
CA ASP A 379 32.21 4.00 5.59
C ASP A 379 31.31 4.04 4.34
N VAL A 380 31.94 4.10 3.16
CA VAL A 380 31.28 3.90 1.87
C VAL A 380 31.99 2.75 1.15
N LEU A 381 31.26 1.65 0.99
CA LEU A 381 31.73 0.43 0.35
C LEU A 381 31.27 0.42 -1.11
N TRP A 382 32.17 0.04 -2.01
CA TRP A 382 31.88 0.00 -3.44
C TRP A 382 31.83 -1.45 -3.93
N ASN A 383 30.68 -1.86 -4.44
CA ASN A 383 30.46 -3.22 -4.94
C ASN A 383 30.36 -3.21 -6.47
N VAL A 384 31.04 -4.14 -7.11
CA VAL A 384 31.02 -4.31 -8.58
C VAL A 384 29.75 -5.05 -8.97
N SER A 385 28.95 -4.46 -9.86
CA SER A 385 27.81 -5.13 -10.49
C SER A 385 28.29 -6.05 -11.63
N LYS A 386 27.39 -6.92 -12.12
CA LYS A 386 27.69 -7.83 -13.26
C LYS A 386 28.06 -7.07 -14.54
N ASP A 387 27.61 -5.85 -14.68
CA ASP A 387 27.84 -5.00 -15.86
C ASP A 387 29.00 -4.02 -15.64
N GLY A 388 29.84 -4.26 -14.65
CA GLY A 388 31.04 -3.45 -14.36
C GLY A 388 30.78 -2.13 -13.63
N TYR A 389 29.52 -1.80 -13.27
CA TYR A 389 29.22 -0.60 -12.49
C TYR A 389 29.64 -0.75 -11.03
N LEU A 390 30.22 0.30 -10.48
CA LEU A 390 30.51 0.40 -9.05
C LEU A 390 29.32 1.00 -8.31
N LYS A 391 28.66 0.19 -7.50
CA LYS A 391 27.48 0.61 -6.72
C LYS A 391 27.83 0.86 -5.26
N PRO A 392 27.58 2.08 -4.74
CA PRO A 392 27.93 2.43 -3.36
C PRO A 392 26.94 1.84 -2.35
N ARG A 393 27.50 1.36 -1.24
CA ARG A 393 26.78 0.93 -0.04
C ARG A 393 27.34 1.66 1.15
N ILE A 394 26.53 2.46 1.80
CA ILE A 394 26.94 3.34 2.88
C ILE A 394 26.74 2.61 4.20
N GLN A 395 27.83 2.50 4.98
CA GLN A 395 27.80 2.01 6.35
C GLN A 395 27.62 3.20 7.31
N ILE A 396 26.67 3.08 8.22
CA ILE A 396 26.33 4.11 9.22
C ILE A 396 26.49 3.57 10.64
N ILE A 397 26.57 4.47 11.60
CA ILE A 397 26.34 4.11 13.01
C ILE A 397 24.92 3.53 13.07
N PRO A 398 24.75 2.30 13.61
CA PRO A 398 23.45 1.63 13.60
C PRO A 398 22.35 2.47 14.25
N VAL A 399 21.22 2.61 13.57
CA VAL A 399 20.02 3.30 14.07
C VAL A 399 18.82 2.37 14.00
N VAL A 400 17.85 2.56 14.90
CA VAL A 400 16.61 1.79 14.89
C VAL A 400 15.50 2.65 14.32
N ILE A 401 14.92 2.20 13.18
CA ILE A 401 13.77 2.84 12.55
C ILE A 401 12.66 1.78 12.42
N GLU A 402 11.50 2.05 12.98
CA GLU A 402 10.34 1.12 12.98
C GLU A 402 10.72 -0.29 13.48
N GLY A 403 11.46 -0.36 14.58
CA GLY A 403 11.88 -1.65 15.17
C GLY A 403 12.92 -2.43 14.38
N THR A 404 13.47 -1.87 13.29
CA THR A 404 14.53 -2.49 12.48
C THR A 404 15.83 -1.76 12.67
N THR A 405 16.91 -2.48 13.01
CA THR A 405 18.25 -1.91 13.09
C THR A 405 18.83 -1.78 11.67
N ILE A 406 19.19 -0.56 11.31
CA ILE A 406 19.79 -0.22 10.00
C ILE A 406 21.27 0.06 10.23
N THR A 407 22.12 -0.68 9.54
CA THR A 407 23.57 -0.52 9.57
C THR A 407 24.11 -0.12 8.18
N TYR A 408 23.39 -0.46 7.12
CA TYR A 408 23.79 -0.20 5.74
C TYR A 408 22.66 0.39 4.94
N ILE A 409 23.00 1.33 4.04
CA ILE A 409 22.06 2.04 3.18
C ILE A 409 22.58 2.01 1.75
N THR A 410 21.72 1.97 0.75
CA THR A 410 22.09 2.13 -0.65
C THR A 410 22.52 3.57 -0.92
N GLY A 411 23.69 3.75 -1.55
CA GLY A 411 24.23 5.07 -1.88
C GLY A 411 23.82 5.59 -3.26
N ASN A 412 22.72 5.10 -3.83
CA ASN A 412 22.20 5.43 -5.15
C ASN A 412 23.25 5.17 -6.28
N ASN A 413 24.09 6.16 -6.59
CA ASN A 413 25.09 6.12 -7.65
C ASN A 413 26.35 6.93 -7.28
N GLY A 414 27.31 6.98 -8.18
CA GLY A 414 28.60 7.67 -7.95
C GLY A 414 28.44 9.18 -7.77
N SER A 415 27.61 9.85 -8.60
CA SER A 415 27.39 11.29 -8.49
C SER A 415 26.74 11.65 -7.15
N PHE A 416 25.80 10.84 -6.68
CA PHE A 416 25.17 11.08 -5.39
C PHE A 416 26.19 11.11 -4.22
N ILE A 417 27.18 10.22 -4.23
CA ILE A 417 28.27 10.21 -3.24
C ILE A 417 29.17 11.43 -3.40
N ALA A 418 29.57 11.73 -4.65
CA ALA A 418 30.49 12.82 -4.95
C ALA A 418 29.87 14.20 -4.65
N ASP A 419 28.68 14.47 -5.20
CA ASP A 419 28.04 15.77 -5.16
C ASP A 419 27.59 16.17 -3.74
N ASN A 420 27.11 15.17 -2.98
CA ASN A 420 26.70 15.37 -1.59
C ASN A 420 27.85 15.20 -0.58
N LYS A 421 29.08 15.00 -1.05
CA LYS A 421 30.27 14.76 -0.23
C LYS A 421 30.03 13.73 0.87
N ILE A 422 29.48 12.56 0.48
CA ILE A 422 29.24 11.48 1.41
C ILE A 422 30.54 10.72 1.64
N GLY A 423 31.05 10.79 2.85
CA GLY A 423 32.28 10.16 3.28
C GLY A 423 32.26 9.89 4.77
N VAL A 424 33.37 9.39 5.32
CA VAL A 424 33.51 9.10 6.74
C VAL A 424 33.29 10.38 7.55
N GLY A 425 32.40 10.32 8.54
CA GLY A 425 32.06 11.45 9.42
C GLY A 425 30.92 12.32 8.90
N ALA A 426 30.43 12.14 7.66
CA ALA A 426 29.24 12.83 7.20
C ALA A 426 28.01 12.48 8.09
N ILE A 427 27.16 13.47 8.36
CA ILE A 427 25.89 13.24 9.07
C ILE A 427 24.77 13.23 8.03
N VAL A 428 24.01 12.15 7.99
CA VAL A 428 22.95 11.92 7.02
C VAL A 428 21.60 11.69 7.69
N LYS A 429 20.54 12.18 7.07
CA LYS A 429 19.15 11.85 7.44
C LYS A 429 18.75 10.55 6.76
N VAL A 430 18.38 9.56 7.57
CA VAL A 430 18.00 8.23 7.12
C VAL A 430 16.52 8.01 7.39
N THR A 431 15.80 7.52 6.38
CA THR A 431 14.41 7.11 6.49
C THR A 431 14.17 5.73 5.87
N LYS A 432 13.07 5.09 6.21
CA LYS A 432 12.59 3.89 5.51
C LYS A 432 11.57 4.25 4.44
N GLY A 433 11.96 4.22 3.18
CA GLY A 433 11.03 4.40 2.07
C GLY A 433 10.06 3.23 1.96
N GLY A 434 8.75 3.49 2.12
CA GLY A 434 7.71 2.46 2.02
C GLY A 434 7.77 1.38 3.10
N HIS A 435 8.28 1.71 4.30
CA HIS A 435 8.50 0.80 5.44
C HIS A 435 9.55 -0.30 5.22
N VAL A 436 10.35 -0.25 4.13
CA VAL A 436 11.17 -1.38 3.71
C VAL A 436 12.64 -1.06 3.49
N ILE A 437 12.95 -0.13 2.58
CA ILE A 437 14.32 0.12 2.16
C ILE A 437 14.84 1.38 2.85
N PRO A 438 15.97 1.29 3.59
CA PRO A 438 16.64 2.46 4.12
C PRO A 438 17.14 3.34 2.96
N LYS A 439 16.81 4.63 3.00
CA LYS A 439 17.27 5.64 2.04
C LYS A 439 17.86 6.81 2.78
N ILE A 440 18.87 7.44 2.18
CA ILE A 440 19.31 8.76 2.60
C ILE A 440 18.35 9.78 1.99
N GLN A 441 17.74 10.58 2.85
CA GLN A 441 16.85 11.66 2.47
C GLN A 441 17.60 12.96 2.25
N GLY A 442 18.71 13.17 2.96
CA GLY A 442 19.55 14.35 2.83
C GLY A 442 20.85 14.22 3.63
N VAL A 443 21.78 15.12 3.35
CA VAL A 443 23.05 15.25 4.09
C VAL A 443 22.96 16.49 4.95
N VAL A 444 23.07 16.29 6.27
CA VAL A 444 23.05 17.40 7.26
C VAL A 444 24.39 18.07 7.35
N VAL A 445 25.45 17.25 7.44
CA VAL A 445 26.84 17.70 7.48
C VAL A 445 27.63 16.87 6.47
N PRO A 446 28.10 17.48 5.38
CA PRO A 446 28.95 16.76 4.43
C PRO A 446 30.33 16.45 5.02
N ALA A 447 30.98 15.40 4.56
CA ALA A 447 32.36 15.13 4.85
C ALA A 447 33.29 16.14 4.16
N GLU A 448 34.54 16.24 4.57
CA GLU A 448 35.54 17.06 3.90
C GLU A 448 35.73 16.61 2.44
N GLN A 449 35.78 15.31 2.22
CA GLN A 449 35.90 14.68 0.92
C GLN A 449 34.90 13.52 0.79
N PRO A 450 34.28 13.32 -0.39
CA PRO A 450 33.49 12.13 -0.67
C PRO A 450 34.39 10.89 -0.63
N LYS A 451 33.90 9.78 -0.10
CA LYS A 451 34.67 8.53 -0.14
C LYS A 451 34.39 7.75 -1.43
N MET A 452 35.11 8.14 -2.48
CA MET A 452 35.12 7.45 -3.76
C MET A 452 35.97 6.15 -3.69
N PRO A 453 35.86 5.22 -4.66
CA PRO A 453 36.74 4.02 -4.70
C PRO A 453 38.24 4.41 -4.74
N VAL A 454 39.06 3.72 -3.92
CA VAL A 454 40.51 4.01 -3.80
C VAL A 454 41.34 2.88 -4.43
N ASP A 455 40.82 1.64 -4.35
CA ASP A 455 41.55 0.42 -4.76
C ASP A 455 41.11 -0.10 -6.14
N ILE A 456 40.26 0.64 -6.85
CA ILE A 456 39.71 0.26 -8.15
C ILE A 456 39.77 1.46 -9.08
N ASP A 457 40.47 1.31 -10.21
CA ASP A 457 40.44 2.32 -11.26
C ASP A 457 39.08 2.36 -11.93
N TYR A 458 38.50 3.56 -12.06
CA TYR A 458 37.18 3.74 -12.60
C TYR A 458 37.09 4.94 -13.54
N VAL A 459 36.07 4.92 -14.39
CA VAL A 459 35.69 6.03 -15.28
C VAL A 459 34.20 6.36 -15.03
N TRP A 460 33.82 7.61 -15.24
CA TRP A 460 32.45 8.00 -15.25
C TRP A 460 31.75 7.55 -16.53
N ASN A 461 30.51 7.12 -16.43
CA ASN A 461 29.69 6.86 -17.61
C ASN A 461 29.37 8.18 -18.36
N GLU A 462 28.80 8.07 -19.57
CA GLU A 462 28.45 9.22 -20.41
C GLU A 462 27.55 10.25 -19.73
N THR A 463 26.69 9.82 -18.82
CA THR A 463 25.77 10.71 -18.07
C THR A 463 26.39 11.29 -16.80
N HIS A 464 27.63 10.97 -16.47
CA HIS A 464 28.30 11.34 -15.22
C HIS A 464 27.52 10.98 -13.93
N LYS A 465 26.56 10.05 -14.00
CA LYS A 465 25.78 9.60 -12.81
C LYS A 465 26.43 8.37 -12.15
N ASP A 466 26.91 7.44 -12.95
CA ASP A 466 27.50 6.19 -12.47
C ASP A 466 28.98 6.09 -12.80
N ILE A 467 29.70 5.31 -12.02
CA ILE A 467 31.11 4.97 -12.26
C ILE A 467 31.23 3.50 -12.63
N ILE A 468 32.13 3.21 -13.56
CA ILE A 468 32.39 1.89 -14.14
C ILE A 468 33.87 1.57 -13.96
N ILE A 469 34.20 0.30 -13.73
CA ILE A 469 35.61 -0.14 -13.69
C ILE A 469 36.30 0.24 -14.98
N ALA A 470 37.48 0.87 -14.88
CA ALA A 470 38.30 1.13 -16.04
C ALA A 470 38.82 -0.19 -16.62
N ASP A 471 38.51 -0.44 -17.90
CA ASP A 471 38.99 -1.63 -18.61
C ASP A 471 40.46 -1.42 -18.96
N ASN A 472 41.37 -2.02 -18.20
CA ASN A 472 42.80 -1.98 -18.45
C ASN A 472 43.23 -2.85 -19.66
N SER A 473 42.33 -3.19 -20.57
CA SER A 473 42.59 -4.03 -21.72
C SER A 473 43.01 -3.26 -23.00
N GLN A 474 43.36 -1.98 -22.92
CA GLN A 474 43.79 -1.17 -24.07
C GLN A 474 45.29 -0.78 -24.05
N ASP A 475 46.19 -1.60 -23.53
CA ASP A 475 47.65 -1.47 -23.76
C ASP A 475 48.25 -2.77 -24.28
N SER A 476 47.97 -3.13 -25.53
CA SER A 476 48.80 -3.97 -26.40
C SER A 476 48.26 -3.97 -27.83
N GLN A 477 48.32 -2.82 -28.51
CA GLN A 477 48.45 -2.79 -29.96
C GLN A 477 49.85 -2.30 -30.30
N GLU A 478 50.86 -3.17 -30.08
CA GLU A 478 52.10 -3.12 -30.85
C GLU A 478 51.90 -3.90 -32.14
N ASP A 479 52.15 -3.17 -33.20
CA ASP A 479 52.52 -3.57 -34.56
C ASP A 479 52.59 -5.07 -34.84
N LYS A 480 51.65 -5.58 -35.62
CA LYS A 480 51.86 -6.75 -36.47
C LYS A 480 51.60 -6.35 -37.92
N GLU A 481 52.72 -6.06 -38.64
CA GLU A 481 52.76 -6.02 -40.07
C GLU A 481 52.15 -7.27 -40.70
N GLU A 482 51.29 -7.05 -41.71
CA GLU A 482 50.75 -8.12 -42.54
C GLU A 482 51.84 -8.70 -43.45
N PRO A 483 51.97 -10.03 -43.58
CA PRO A 483 52.71 -10.61 -44.71
C PRO A 483 51.79 -10.77 -45.92
N ILE A 484 52.14 -10.08 -46.95
CA ILE A 484 51.65 -10.23 -48.33
C ILE A 484 51.76 -11.70 -48.77
N VAL A 485 50.65 -12.39 -48.97
CA VAL A 485 50.61 -13.68 -49.64
C VAL A 485 50.08 -13.51 -51.06
N LYS A 486 50.98 -13.66 -52.00
CA LYS A 486 50.74 -13.73 -53.45
C LYS A 486 49.87 -14.95 -53.76
N THR A 487 48.82 -14.68 -54.51
CA THR A 487 48.04 -15.64 -55.29
C THR A 487 48.91 -16.45 -56.24
N GLN A 488 48.79 -17.77 -56.28
CA GLN A 488 48.99 -18.58 -57.47
C GLN A 488 47.92 -19.64 -57.59
N GLN A 489 47.28 -19.61 -58.77
CA GLN A 489 46.32 -20.57 -59.33
C GLN A 489 46.90 -22.01 -59.41
N LYS A 490 46.06 -22.96 -59.06
CA LYS A 490 45.67 -24.06 -59.98
C LYS A 490 44.40 -24.71 -59.49
#